data_b93f4c5319e1c838d073f9b6f5033c71
#
_entry.id   b93f4c5319e1c838d073f9b6f5033c71
#
_cell.length_a   1.000
_cell.length_b   1.000
_cell.length_c   1.000
_cell.angle_alpha   90.00
_cell.angle_beta   90.00
_cell.angle_gamma   90.00
#
_symmetry.space_group_name_H-M   'P 1'
#
loop_
_entity.id
_entity.type
_entity.pdbx_description
1 polymer ?
#
loop_
_entity_poly.entity_id
_entity_poly.type
_entity_poly.pdbx_seq_one_letter_code
_entity_poly.pdbx_strand_id
1 'polypeptide(L)'
;MPSPAPIFTRLKAARLWDGTGAPAVRNAAVLIRDGEIAAAGPATKVRAPVGAQVNVVDYGDATIMPGLVDAHTHMMAPGDGTHGDDVAKEPDDVLLLQAVKNAGTFLRAGVTTCRENGAKHGVAFSLKEGV
;
A
#
# COMPACT_ATOMS: atom_id res chain seq x y z
N MET A 1 -15.23 26.50 -11.98
CA MET A 1 -15.99 25.78 -10.93
C MET A 1 -15.16 25.77 -9.66
N PRO A 2 -15.71 25.95 -8.46
CA PRO A 2 -14.95 25.80 -7.22
C PRO A 2 -14.43 24.36 -7.14
N SER A 3 -13.19 24.17 -6.68
CA SER A 3 -12.64 22.85 -6.42
C SER A 3 -13.51 22.13 -5.38
N PRO A 4 -13.73 20.80 -5.52
CA PRO A 4 -14.44 20.04 -4.50
C PRO A 4 -13.76 20.20 -3.14
N ALA A 5 -14.57 20.15 -2.07
CA ALA A 5 -14.03 20.21 -0.73
C ALA A 5 -13.11 19.01 -0.46
N PRO A 6 -11.99 19.20 0.23
CA PRO A 6 -11.03 18.12 0.49
C PRO A 6 -11.67 17.03 1.36
N ILE A 7 -11.37 15.77 1.03
CA ILE A 7 -11.83 14.59 1.78
C ILE A 7 -10.79 14.26 2.83
N PHE A 8 -11.21 14.26 4.10
CA PHE A 8 -10.34 13.85 5.20
C PHE A 8 -10.73 12.47 5.73
N THR A 9 -9.72 11.62 5.94
CA THR A 9 -9.88 10.37 6.70
C THR A 9 -8.85 10.37 7.83
N ARG A 10 -9.33 10.09 9.04
CA ARG A 10 -8.48 9.98 10.23
C ARG A 10 -8.47 8.55 10.72
N LEU A 11 -7.33 7.88 10.58
CA LEU A 11 -7.09 6.55 11.13
C LEU A 11 -6.61 6.69 12.56
N LYS A 12 -7.14 5.88 13.48
CA LYS A 12 -6.73 5.81 14.89
C LYS A 12 -6.30 4.40 15.24
N ALA A 13 -5.29 4.27 16.09
CA ALA A 13 -4.88 2.98 16.65
C ALA A 13 -4.14 3.17 17.97
N ALA A 14 -3.97 2.08 18.71
CA ALA A 14 -3.19 2.10 19.95
C ALA A 14 -1.74 2.50 19.71
N ARG A 15 -1.18 2.19 18.54
CA ARG A 15 0.24 2.43 18.20
C ARG A 15 0.41 2.88 16.76
N LEU A 16 1.47 3.67 16.53
CA LEU A 16 2.02 3.97 15.21
C LEU A 16 3.53 3.72 15.24
N TRP A 17 4.01 2.89 14.33
CA TRP A 17 5.41 2.72 14.02
C TRP A 17 5.69 3.35 12.64
N ASP A 18 6.57 4.35 12.59
CA ASP A 18 6.79 5.15 11.37
C ASP A 18 7.98 4.68 10.50
N GLY A 19 8.67 3.62 10.94
CA GLY A 19 9.82 3.07 10.20
C GLY A 19 11.13 3.84 10.42
N THR A 20 11.17 4.89 11.25
CA THR A 20 12.38 5.70 11.47
C THR A 20 13.38 5.07 12.45
N GLY A 21 13.00 3.97 13.11
CA GLY A 21 13.78 3.36 14.19
C GLY A 21 13.48 3.95 15.56
N ALA A 22 12.66 4.99 15.66
CA ALA A 22 12.18 5.54 16.91
C ALA A 22 11.15 4.61 17.58
N PRO A 23 10.95 4.69 18.92
CA PRO A 23 9.89 3.96 19.60
C PRO A 23 8.51 4.27 19.03
N ALA A 24 7.63 3.26 18.98
CA ALA A 24 6.27 3.45 18.47
C ALA A 24 5.50 4.50 19.29
N VAL A 25 4.81 5.39 18.62
CA VAL A 25 3.94 6.40 19.20
C VAL A 25 2.69 5.72 19.76
N ARG A 26 2.37 5.94 21.03
CA ARG A 26 1.15 5.42 21.66
C ARG A 26 -0.04 6.36 21.43
N ASN A 27 -1.26 5.80 21.43
CA ASN A 27 -2.51 6.51 21.18
C ASN A 27 -2.36 7.40 19.93
N ALA A 28 -2.21 6.77 18.81
CA ALA A 28 -1.77 7.40 17.58
C ALA A 28 -2.91 7.66 16.60
N ALA A 29 -2.67 8.61 15.69
CA ALA A 29 -3.52 8.82 14.53
C ALA A 29 -2.69 9.14 13.29
N VAL A 30 -3.27 8.85 12.13
CA VAL A 30 -2.82 9.32 10.81
C VAL A 30 -3.97 10.08 10.18
N LEU A 31 -3.73 11.28 9.72
CA LEU A 31 -4.67 12.08 8.96
C LEU A 31 -4.32 11.99 7.47
N ILE A 32 -5.28 11.56 6.69
CA ILE A 32 -5.20 11.49 5.24
C ILE A 32 -6.07 12.60 4.66
N ARG A 33 -5.55 13.32 3.69
CA ARG A 33 -6.25 14.34 2.90
C ARG A 33 -6.12 13.97 1.43
N ASP A 34 -7.24 13.76 0.75
CA ASP A 34 -7.27 13.49 -0.70
C ASP A 34 -6.33 12.35 -1.13
N GLY A 35 -6.22 11.29 -0.31
CA GLY A 35 -5.36 10.12 -0.56
C GLY A 35 -3.92 10.24 -0.06
N GLU A 36 -3.48 11.42 0.42
CA GLU A 36 -2.12 11.64 0.91
C GLU A 36 -2.06 11.77 2.44
N ILE A 37 -0.97 11.33 3.05
CA ILE A 37 -0.74 11.48 4.49
C ILE A 37 -0.43 12.96 4.79
N ALA A 38 -1.39 13.65 5.41
CA ALA A 38 -1.24 15.05 5.82
C ALA A 38 -0.54 15.20 7.18
N ALA A 39 -0.75 14.24 8.10
CA ALA A 39 -0.10 14.23 9.41
C ALA A 39 -0.13 12.82 10.02
N ALA A 40 0.87 12.49 10.83
CA ALA A 40 0.92 11.27 11.62
C ALA A 40 1.56 11.55 12.98
N GLY A 41 1.13 10.85 14.05
CA GLY A 41 1.70 11.01 15.38
C GLY A 41 0.67 10.81 16.50
N PRO A 42 0.89 11.42 17.69
CA PRO A 42 -0.06 11.31 18.81
C PRO A 42 -1.45 11.83 18.42
N ALA A 43 -2.50 11.09 18.73
CA ALA A 43 -3.87 11.41 18.34
C ALA A 43 -4.36 12.78 18.83
N THR A 44 -3.77 13.31 19.91
CA THR A 44 -4.06 14.64 20.43
C THR A 44 -3.55 15.76 19.54
N LYS A 45 -2.50 15.51 18.73
CA LYS A 45 -1.86 16.47 17.83
C LYS A 45 -2.33 16.34 16.38
N VAL A 46 -2.80 15.17 15.97
CA VAL A 46 -3.22 14.88 14.59
C VAL A 46 -4.72 15.17 14.45
N ARG A 47 -5.07 16.34 13.91
CA ARG A 47 -6.44 16.81 13.76
C ARG A 47 -6.66 17.42 12.38
N ALA A 48 -7.84 17.24 11.83
CA ALA A 48 -8.27 17.96 10.64
C ALA A 48 -8.57 19.43 10.98
N PRO A 49 -8.64 20.30 9.97
CA PRO A 49 -9.08 21.69 10.15
C PRO A 49 -10.46 21.79 10.79
N VAL A 50 -10.67 22.86 11.56
CA VAL A 50 -11.98 23.13 12.19
C VAL A 50 -13.06 23.27 11.10
N GLY A 51 -14.17 22.57 11.28
CA GLY A 51 -15.29 22.56 10.32
C GLY A 51 -15.15 21.59 9.15
N ALA A 52 -14.00 20.91 9.01
CA ALA A 52 -13.84 19.88 7.99
C ALA A 52 -14.67 18.63 8.32
N GLN A 53 -15.26 18.02 7.29
CA GLN A 53 -15.84 16.69 7.41
C GLN A 53 -14.72 15.64 7.44
N VAL A 54 -14.77 14.74 8.41
CA VAL A 54 -13.73 13.73 8.64
C VAL A 54 -14.35 12.36 8.80
N ASN A 55 -13.95 11.42 7.93
CA ASN A 55 -14.22 10.01 8.16
C ASN A 55 -13.23 9.47 9.21
N VAL A 56 -13.73 8.89 10.29
CA VAL A 56 -12.87 8.33 11.36
C VAL A 56 -12.95 6.81 11.34
N VAL A 57 -11.78 6.18 11.20
CA VAL A 57 -11.64 4.72 11.30
C VAL A 57 -10.78 4.42 12.53
N ASP A 58 -11.33 3.68 13.48
CA ASP A 58 -10.63 3.29 14.71
C ASP A 58 -10.30 1.80 14.67
N TYR A 59 -9.01 1.48 14.65
CA TYR A 59 -8.49 0.10 14.63
C TYR A 59 -8.24 -0.48 16.03
N GLY A 60 -8.62 0.25 17.08
CA GLY A 60 -8.48 -0.24 18.48
C GLY A 60 -7.03 -0.57 18.84
N ASP A 61 -6.79 -1.78 19.33
CA ASP A 61 -5.44 -2.23 19.77
C ASP A 61 -4.52 -2.66 18.61
N ALA A 62 -4.64 -2.03 17.46
CA ALA A 62 -3.73 -2.28 16.33
C ALA A 62 -2.50 -1.37 16.37
N THR A 63 -1.55 -1.67 15.48
CA THR A 63 -0.42 -0.80 15.15
C THR A 63 -0.53 -0.37 13.70
N ILE A 64 -0.60 0.93 13.44
CA ILE A 64 -0.45 1.49 12.10
C ILE A 64 1.04 1.52 11.78
N MET A 65 1.39 1.14 10.55
CA MET A 65 2.76 1.18 10.04
C MET A 65 2.75 1.50 8.55
N PRO A 66 3.87 1.98 7.97
CA PRO A 66 4.02 2.06 6.52
C PRO A 66 3.83 0.70 5.87
N GLY A 67 3.34 0.68 4.63
CA GLY A 67 3.29 -0.54 3.86
C GLY A 67 4.68 -1.16 3.68
N LEU A 68 4.73 -2.47 3.61
CA LEU A 68 5.97 -3.21 3.41
C LEU A 68 6.51 -2.97 1.99
N VAL A 69 7.84 -2.96 1.87
CA VAL A 69 8.55 -2.89 0.60
C VAL A 69 9.23 -4.22 0.33
N ASP A 70 8.87 -4.87 -0.76
CA ASP A 70 9.56 -6.06 -1.23
C ASP A 70 10.53 -5.67 -2.38
N ALA A 71 11.81 -5.75 -2.10
CA ALA A 71 12.86 -5.30 -3.01
C ALA A 71 13.25 -6.33 -4.08
N HIS A 72 12.65 -7.53 -4.07
CA HIS A 72 12.96 -8.59 -5.04
C HIS A 72 11.75 -9.47 -5.30
N THR A 73 10.99 -9.14 -6.34
CA THR A 73 9.78 -9.86 -6.70
C THR A 73 9.82 -10.39 -8.13
N HIS A 74 8.98 -11.40 -8.37
CA HIS A 74 8.64 -11.94 -9.68
C HIS A 74 7.12 -11.99 -9.80
N MET A 75 6.51 -10.84 -10.12
CA MET A 75 5.06 -10.66 -10.11
C MET A 75 4.32 -11.59 -11.07
N MET A 76 4.98 -12.07 -12.13
CA MET A 76 4.39 -13.01 -13.09
C MET A 76 4.40 -14.47 -12.61
N ALA A 77 5.23 -14.81 -11.62
CA ALA A 77 5.39 -16.18 -11.16
C ALA A 77 4.19 -16.61 -10.29
N PRO A 78 3.69 -17.85 -10.45
CA PRO A 78 2.53 -18.32 -9.69
C PRO A 78 2.81 -18.51 -8.18
N GLY A 79 4.08 -18.60 -7.78
CA GLY A 79 4.49 -18.76 -6.37
C GLY A 79 4.29 -20.19 -5.82
N ASP A 80 4.14 -21.18 -6.68
CA ASP A 80 3.88 -22.58 -6.36
C ASP A 80 5.10 -23.49 -6.56
N GLY A 81 6.28 -22.90 -6.87
CA GLY A 81 7.51 -23.61 -7.16
C GLY A 81 7.75 -23.86 -8.65
N THR A 82 6.87 -23.44 -9.54
CA THR A 82 7.09 -23.53 -11.00
C THR A 82 8.40 -22.84 -11.38
N HIS A 83 9.23 -23.53 -12.15
CA HIS A 83 10.53 -23.01 -12.56
C HIS A 83 10.38 -21.79 -13.48
N GLY A 84 11.27 -20.79 -13.36
CA GLY A 84 11.20 -19.56 -14.12
C GLY A 84 11.20 -19.75 -15.64
N ASP A 85 11.93 -20.75 -16.16
CA ASP A 85 11.95 -21.09 -17.58
C ASP A 85 10.60 -21.63 -18.08
N ASP A 86 9.81 -22.26 -17.22
CA ASP A 86 8.46 -22.72 -17.56
C ASP A 86 7.47 -21.56 -17.53
N VAL A 87 7.57 -20.68 -16.52
CA VAL A 87 6.81 -19.43 -16.50
C VAL A 87 7.07 -18.60 -17.76
N ALA A 88 8.33 -18.52 -18.19
CA ALA A 88 8.70 -17.74 -19.38
C ALA A 88 8.12 -18.28 -20.71
N LYS A 89 7.60 -19.51 -20.75
CA LYS A 89 6.92 -20.10 -21.94
C LYS A 89 5.49 -19.60 -22.09
N GLU A 90 4.87 -19.14 -21.00
CA GLU A 90 3.49 -18.67 -21.04
C GLU A 90 3.35 -17.38 -21.90
N PRO A 91 2.20 -17.17 -22.55
CA PRO A 91 1.90 -15.93 -23.27
C PRO A 91 1.94 -14.69 -22.34
N ASP A 92 2.33 -13.54 -22.89
CA ASP A 92 2.49 -12.30 -22.11
C ASP A 92 1.17 -11.83 -21.44
N ASP A 93 0.03 -12.04 -22.11
CA ASP A 93 -1.31 -11.71 -21.60
C ASP A 93 -1.69 -12.59 -20.41
N VAL A 94 -1.36 -13.89 -20.45
CA VAL A 94 -1.55 -14.82 -19.32
C VAL A 94 -0.66 -14.39 -18.13
N LEU A 95 0.59 -14.06 -18.40
CA LEU A 95 1.52 -13.56 -17.38
C LEU A 95 1.06 -12.23 -16.78
N LEU A 96 0.47 -11.33 -17.56
CA LEU A 96 -0.09 -10.08 -17.06
C LEU A 96 -1.27 -10.34 -16.10
N LEU A 97 -2.18 -11.22 -16.48
CA LEU A 97 -3.31 -11.61 -15.60
C LEU A 97 -2.83 -12.24 -14.29
N GLN A 98 -1.80 -13.09 -14.36
CA GLN A 98 -1.15 -13.65 -13.15
C GLN A 98 -0.52 -12.55 -12.29
N ALA A 99 0.15 -11.58 -12.91
CA ALA A 99 0.77 -10.47 -12.20
C ALA A 99 -0.29 -9.57 -11.49
N VAL A 100 -1.43 -9.29 -12.13
CA VAL A 100 -2.56 -8.58 -11.52
C VAL A 100 -3.10 -9.34 -10.29
N LYS A 101 -3.31 -10.65 -10.41
CA LYS A 101 -3.73 -11.52 -9.30
C LYS A 101 -2.72 -11.45 -8.14
N ASN A 102 -1.42 -11.51 -8.44
CA ASN A 102 -0.37 -11.46 -7.45
C ASN A 102 -0.29 -10.09 -6.77
N ALA A 103 -0.44 -8.98 -7.52
CA ALA A 103 -0.50 -7.64 -6.96
C ALA A 103 -1.59 -7.53 -5.88
N GLY A 104 -2.78 -8.07 -6.13
CA GLY A 104 -3.84 -8.14 -5.12
C GLY A 104 -3.46 -9.00 -3.90
N THR A 105 -2.67 -10.05 -4.07
CA THR A 105 -2.17 -10.89 -2.97
C THR A 105 -1.13 -10.15 -2.13
N PHE A 106 -0.20 -9.44 -2.78
CA PHE A 106 0.79 -8.57 -2.12
C PHE A 106 0.12 -7.50 -1.27
N LEU A 107 -0.86 -6.78 -1.81
CA LEU A 107 -1.61 -5.76 -1.06
C LEU A 107 -2.30 -6.35 0.17
N ARG A 108 -2.94 -7.51 0.05
CA ARG A 108 -3.56 -8.19 1.21
C ARG A 108 -2.55 -8.64 2.26
N ALA A 109 -1.31 -8.90 1.87
CA ALA A 109 -0.21 -9.21 2.78
C ALA A 109 0.47 -7.95 3.39
N GLY A 110 0.02 -6.74 3.00
CA GLY A 110 0.58 -5.47 3.47
C GLY A 110 1.77 -4.96 2.67
N VAL A 111 2.13 -5.60 1.56
CA VAL A 111 3.18 -5.11 0.65
C VAL A 111 2.56 -4.08 -0.29
N THR A 112 3.00 -2.83 -0.20
CA THR A 112 2.49 -1.70 -0.99
C THR A 112 3.47 -1.22 -2.06
N THR A 113 4.70 -1.68 -1.99
CA THR A 113 5.76 -1.34 -2.95
C THR A 113 6.58 -2.58 -3.25
N CYS A 114 6.85 -2.82 -4.52
CA CYS A 114 7.72 -3.92 -4.90
C CYS A 114 8.67 -3.53 -6.04
N ARG A 115 9.82 -4.19 -6.08
CA ARG A 115 10.75 -4.12 -7.17
C ARG A 115 10.70 -5.42 -7.97
N GLU A 116 10.22 -5.35 -9.20
CA GLU A 116 10.22 -6.47 -10.14
C GLU A 116 11.63 -6.70 -10.70
N ASN A 117 12.15 -7.93 -10.57
CA ASN A 117 13.52 -8.28 -10.92
C ASN A 117 13.63 -9.26 -12.10
N GLY A 118 12.54 -9.61 -12.78
CA GLY A 118 12.63 -10.60 -13.85
C GLY A 118 11.36 -10.77 -14.66
N ALA A 119 10.76 -9.65 -15.10
CA ALA A 119 9.60 -9.71 -15.96
C ALA A 119 9.96 -10.08 -17.40
N LYS A 120 9.13 -10.92 -18.03
CA LYS A 120 9.21 -11.21 -19.46
C LYS A 120 8.72 -10.00 -20.25
N HIS A 121 9.49 -9.58 -21.27
CA HIS A 121 9.15 -8.50 -22.18
C HIS A 121 8.66 -7.23 -21.46
N GLY A 122 7.49 -6.70 -21.88
CA GLY A 122 6.86 -5.50 -21.31
C GLY A 122 5.85 -5.72 -20.18
N VAL A 123 5.67 -6.97 -19.68
CA VAL A 123 4.57 -7.32 -18.76
C VAL A 123 4.59 -6.49 -17.49
N ALA A 124 5.76 -6.27 -16.88
CA ALA A 124 5.84 -5.46 -15.65
C ALA A 124 5.49 -3.99 -15.89
N PHE A 125 5.84 -3.44 -17.05
CA PHE A 125 5.45 -2.08 -17.42
C PHE A 125 3.96 -1.96 -17.65
N SER A 126 3.34 -2.96 -18.32
CA SER A 126 1.89 -3.01 -18.51
C SER A 126 1.15 -3.13 -17.18
N LEU A 127 1.66 -3.93 -16.23
CA LEU A 127 1.12 -3.98 -14.88
C LEU A 127 1.19 -2.61 -14.20
N LYS A 128 2.36 -1.95 -14.24
CA LYS A 128 2.57 -0.63 -13.62
C LYS A 128 1.65 0.45 -14.19
N GLU A 129 1.36 0.40 -15.49
CA GLU A 129 0.45 1.36 -16.16
C GLU A 129 -1.02 1.09 -15.82
N GLY A 130 -1.37 -0.15 -15.47
CA GLY A 130 -2.74 -0.60 -15.23
C GLY A 130 -3.21 -0.54 -13.77
N VAL A 131 -2.33 -0.18 -12.80
CA VAL A 131 -2.63 -0.18 -11.36
C VAL A 131 -2.45 1.17 -10.68
#